data_c1006553be17ea49af9e1faccac83e3d
#
_entry.id   c1006553be17ea49af9e1faccac83e3d
#
_cell.length_a   1.000
_cell.length_b   1.000
_cell.length_c   1.000
_cell.angle_alpha   90.00
_cell.angle_beta   90.00
_cell.angle_gamma   90.00
#
_symmetry.space_group_name_H-M   'P 1'
#
loop_
_entity.id
_entity.type
_entity.pdbx_description
1 polymer ?
#
loop_
_entity_poly.entity_id
_entity_poly.type
_entity_poly.pdbx_seq_one_letter_code
_entity_poly.pdbx_strand_id
1 'polypeptide(L)'
;PRKSITMKRKLLSILVCITTLSLCLMGCTGNTTKKNKNGKLKVMASFYTMYDFAKKIGKDKIEVTNMVPAGTEPHDWEPSTKDLIELEKSDVFIYNGAGMEQWVDDVLESLDTEELTSVEASKGIKLLKDTDAHEHDHEHESENDPHVWLDPQNAKYEMNQIKKALIKADPDNKDYYEANYKKEAARCDELDQQYKKELAQVSKRELVVAHEAFGYLCKAYDLEQMGIEGLSADDEPDPKQMSEVIEFAKKHKVKTIFFEELVSPKVAKTIAKETGASVKMLNPLEGLSNKKIKAGQDYFSVMKQNLSAIKEALSE
;
A
#
# COMPACT_ATOMS: atom_id res chain seq x y z
N PRO A 1 -1.00 81.20 -14.22
CA PRO A 1 -1.63 80.23 -13.32
C PRO A 1 -2.09 78.92 -14.02
N ARG A 2 -2.43 78.92 -15.34
CA ARG A 2 -2.97 77.73 -16.04
C ARG A 2 -1.93 76.64 -16.33
N LYS A 3 -0.64 76.89 -16.45
CA LYS A 3 0.40 75.93 -16.72
C LYS A 3 0.73 75.00 -15.52
N SER A 4 0.54 75.44 -14.30
CA SER A 4 0.83 74.69 -13.08
C SER A 4 -0.22 73.56 -12.82
N ILE A 5 -1.49 73.80 -13.18
CA ILE A 5 -2.58 72.87 -12.95
C ILE A 5 -2.51 71.66 -13.92
N THR A 6 -2.06 71.83 -15.19
CA THR A 6 -1.90 70.84 -16.18
C THR A 6 -0.73 69.87 -15.86
N MET A 7 0.33 70.39 -15.27
CA MET A 7 1.50 69.62 -14.89
C MET A 7 1.20 68.71 -13.66
N LYS A 8 0.43 69.24 -12.68
CA LYS A 8 -0.02 68.39 -11.52
C LYS A 8 -1.00 67.28 -11.93
N ARG A 9 -1.88 67.54 -12.91
CA ARG A 9 -2.78 66.50 -13.45
C ARG A 9 -2.04 65.41 -14.25
N LYS A 10 -1.01 65.75 -15.00
CA LYS A 10 -0.16 64.75 -15.71
C LYS A 10 0.69 63.92 -14.76
N LEU A 11 1.24 64.52 -13.68
CA LEU A 11 1.96 63.79 -12.64
C LEU A 11 1.03 62.85 -11.85
N LEU A 12 -0.20 63.27 -11.54
CA LEU A 12 -1.17 62.45 -10.86
C LEU A 12 -1.65 61.25 -11.72
N SER A 13 -1.82 61.46 -13.03
CA SER A 13 -2.18 60.39 -13.97
C SER A 13 -1.06 59.36 -14.16
N ILE A 14 0.21 59.79 -14.15
CA ILE A 14 1.37 58.91 -14.23
C ILE A 14 1.53 58.09 -12.92
N LEU A 15 1.27 58.70 -11.76
CA LEU A 15 1.32 58.03 -10.47
C LEU A 15 0.23 56.97 -10.31
N VAL A 16 -0.99 57.25 -10.81
CA VAL A 16 -2.10 56.27 -10.82
C VAL A 16 -1.84 55.10 -11.78
N CYS A 17 -1.20 55.34 -12.94
CA CYS A 17 -0.83 54.26 -13.85
C CYS A 17 0.31 53.36 -13.31
N ILE A 18 1.25 53.90 -12.53
CA ILE A 18 2.33 53.15 -11.91
C ILE A 18 1.79 52.28 -10.76
N THR A 19 0.81 52.77 -9.97
CA THR A 19 0.20 52.01 -8.88
C THR A 19 -0.72 50.90 -9.37
N THR A 20 -1.40 51.04 -10.50
CA THR A 20 -2.21 49.99 -11.10
C THR A 20 -1.37 48.92 -11.78
N LEU A 21 -0.18 49.22 -12.30
CA LEU A 21 0.72 48.25 -12.89
C LEU A 21 1.46 47.42 -11.82
N SER A 22 1.66 47.94 -10.60
CA SER A 22 2.26 47.22 -9.48
C SER A 22 1.30 46.23 -8.80
N LEU A 23 -0.04 46.36 -8.97
CA LEU A 23 -1.01 45.42 -8.41
C LEU A 23 -1.24 44.17 -9.29
N CYS A 24 -0.75 44.17 -10.53
CA CYS A 24 -0.85 43.00 -11.42
C CYS A 24 0.31 42.00 -11.29
N LEU A 25 1.30 42.24 -10.43
CA LEU A 25 2.48 41.39 -10.21
C LEU A 25 2.43 40.61 -8.88
N MET A 26 1.34 40.74 -8.11
CA MET A 26 1.09 39.89 -6.93
C MET A 26 0.03 38.82 -7.24
N GLY A 27 0.34 37.94 -8.16
CA GLY A 27 -0.53 36.83 -8.45
C GLY A 27 0.25 35.73 -9.12
N CYS A 28 0.55 34.70 -8.35
CA CYS A 28 1.10 33.39 -8.70
C CYS A 28 2.50 33.14 -8.14
N THR A 29 2.62 33.07 -6.80
CA THR A 29 3.50 32.05 -6.23
C THR A 29 2.73 30.72 -6.28
N GLY A 30 2.46 30.27 -7.49
CA GLY A 30 2.13 28.88 -7.73
C GLY A 30 3.37 28.07 -7.37
N ASN A 31 3.25 27.20 -6.41
CA ASN A 31 4.22 26.14 -6.17
C ASN A 31 4.36 25.38 -7.50
N THR A 32 5.36 25.70 -8.29
CA THR A 32 5.66 24.99 -9.54
C THR A 32 6.30 23.67 -9.14
N THR A 33 5.45 22.66 -8.88
CA THR A 33 5.91 21.27 -8.86
C THR A 33 6.72 21.03 -10.14
N LYS A 34 7.95 20.57 -9.97
CA LYS A 34 8.85 20.25 -11.09
C LYS A 34 8.35 18.99 -11.79
N LYS A 35 7.26 19.10 -12.56
CA LYS A 35 6.81 17.99 -13.41
C LYS A 35 7.95 17.55 -14.33
N ASN A 36 8.08 16.25 -14.59
CA ASN A 36 9.06 15.72 -15.52
C ASN A 36 8.86 16.34 -16.93
N LYS A 37 9.81 16.09 -17.86
CA LYS A 37 9.76 16.62 -19.23
C LYS A 37 8.44 16.34 -19.98
N ASN A 38 7.67 15.36 -19.53
CA ASN A 38 6.38 14.94 -20.09
C ASN A 38 5.18 15.53 -19.34
N GLY A 39 5.38 16.43 -18.36
CA GLY A 39 4.31 17.03 -17.56
C GLY A 39 3.64 16.09 -16.56
N LYS A 40 4.23 14.91 -16.29
CA LYS A 40 3.73 13.94 -15.32
C LYS A 40 4.40 14.09 -13.97
N LEU A 41 3.68 13.75 -12.88
CA LEU A 41 4.31 13.60 -11.56
C LEU A 41 5.23 12.39 -11.55
N LYS A 42 6.41 12.54 -10.96
CA LYS A 42 7.28 11.43 -10.58
C LYS A 42 6.85 10.88 -9.24
N VAL A 43 6.43 9.63 -9.22
CA VAL A 43 5.95 8.95 -8.01
C VAL A 43 6.85 7.75 -7.72
N MET A 44 7.31 7.64 -6.47
CA MET A 44 7.95 6.43 -5.96
C MET A 44 6.97 5.71 -5.04
N ALA A 45 6.83 4.41 -5.22
CA ALA A 45 6.03 3.55 -4.35
C ALA A 45 6.95 2.50 -3.71
N SER A 46 6.80 2.27 -2.41
CA SER A 46 7.70 1.39 -1.65
C SER A 46 7.69 -0.04 -2.18
N PHE A 47 6.52 -0.63 -2.37
CA PHE A 47 6.36 -1.99 -2.88
C PHE A 47 5.13 -2.13 -3.77
N TYR A 48 4.88 -3.35 -4.27
CA TYR A 48 3.93 -3.63 -5.36
C TYR A 48 2.52 -3.07 -5.11
N THR A 49 1.93 -3.31 -3.94
CA THR A 49 0.54 -2.88 -3.69
C THR A 49 0.40 -1.36 -3.70
N MET A 50 1.36 -0.64 -3.14
CA MET A 50 1.41 0.82 -3.20
C MET A 50 1.58 1.32 -4.65
N TYR A 51 2.41 0.64 -5.43
CA TYR A 51 2.60 0.90 -6.86
C TYR A 51 1.30 0.67 -7.66
N ASP A 52 0.60 -0.44 -7.43
CA ASP A 52 -0.64 -0.76 -8.12
C ASP A 52 -1.75 0.25 -7.79
N PHE A 53 -1.89 0.63 -6.52
CA PHE A 53 -2.84 1.64 -6.09
C PHE A 53 -2.54 3.02 -6.70
N ALA A 54 -1.28 3.44 -6.69
CA ALA A 54 -0.85 4.68 -7.33
C ALA A 54 -1.20 4.70 -8.83
N LYS A 55 -0.90 3.61 -9.56
CA LYS A 55 -1.25 3.47 -10.98
C LYS A 55 -2.75 3.56 -11.25
N LYS A 56 -3.57 2.99 -10.38
CA LYS A 56 -5.03 3.01 -10.51
C LYS A 56 -5.60 4.41 -10.34
N ILE A 57 -5.03 5.21 -9.45
CA ILE A 57 -5.48 6.58 -9.18
C ILE A 57 -4.86 7.58 -10.16
N GLY A 58 -3.55 7.48 -10.38
CA GLY A 58 -2.79 8.47 -11.16
C GLY A 58 -2.81 8.26 -12.66
N LYS A 59 -2.88 7.00 -13.11
CA LYS A 59 -2.87 6.58 -14.52
C LYS A 59 -1.82 7.32 -15.35
N ASP A 60 -2.25 7.97 -16.44
CA ASP A 60 -1.40 8.68 -17.39
C ASP A 60 -0.87 10.05 -16.89
N LYS A 61 -1.33 10.53 -15.73
CA LYS A 61 -0.85 11.77 -15.09
C LYS A 61 0.39 11.57 -14.25
N ILE A 62 0.75 10.34 -13.95
CA ILE A 62 1.92 10.01 -13.15
C ILE A 62 2.87 9.07 -13.89
N GLU A 63 4.13 9.11 -13.49
CA GLU A 63 5.14 8.09 -13.77
C GLU A 63 5.55 7.48 -12.44
N VAL A 64 5.09 6.25 -12.20
CA VAL A 64 5.31 5.57 -10.91
C VAL A 64 6.35 4.48 -11.04
N THR A 65 7.28 4.47 -10.10
CA THR A 65 8.32 3.44 -9.94
C THR A 65 8.01 2.62 -8.70
N ASN A 66 8.02 1.29 -8.84
CA ASN A 66 8.03 0.37 -7.71
C ASN A 66 9.47 0.22 -7.23
N MET A 67 9.74 0.54 -5.95
CA MET A 67 11.11 0.50 -5.41
C MET A 67 11.57 -0.93 -5.19
N VAL A 68 10.77 -1.76 -4.55
CA VAL A 68 11.06 -3.20 -4.38
C VAL A 68 10.94 -3.91 -5.72
N PRO A 69 12.01 -4.56 -6.23
CA PRO A 69 11.97 -5.26 -7.51
C PRO A 69 10.92 -6.39 -7.52
N ALA A 70 10.32 -6.64 -8.69
CA ALA A 70 9.36 -7.72 -8.85
C ALA A 70 9.97 -9.08 -8.45
N GLY A 71 9.26 -9.84 -7.62
CA GLY A 71 9.72 -11.14 -7.13
C GLY A 71 10.66 -11.07 -5.92
N THR A 72 10.84 -9.89 -5.34
CA THR A 72 11.60 -9.68 -4.10
C THR A 72 10.62 -9.54 -2.94
N GLU A 73 10.95 -10.17 -1.83
CA GLU A 73 10.23 -10.06 -0.56
C GLU A 73 10.50 -8.65 0.03
N PRO A 74 9.46 -7.88 0.43
CA PRO A 74 9.64 -6.48 0.80
C PRO A 74 10.00 -6.22 2.27
N HIS A 75 9.74 -7.13 3.21
CA HIS A 75 9.93 -6.89 4.65
C HIS A 75 11.40 -6.58 5.01
N ASP A 76 12.34 -7.32 4.42
CA ASP A 76 13.79 -7.17 4.66
C ASP A 76 14.49 -6.36 3.57
N TRP A 77 13.73 -5.79 2.61
CA TRP A 77 14.34 -5.01 1.54
C TRP A 77 14.73 -3.62 2.01
N GLU A 78 15.92 -3.18 1.60
CA GLU A 78 16.41 -1.83 1.86
C GLU A 78 16.78 -1.11 0.55
N PRO A 79 16.54 0.22 0.47
CA PRO A 79 16.86 0.99 -0.72
C PRO A 79 18.36 1.16 -0.91
N SER A 80 18.82 1.00 -2.15
CA SER A 80 20.19 1.35 -2.53
C SER A 80 20.41 2.87 -2.59
N THR A 81 21.66 3.32 -2.61
CA THR A 81 21.98 4.75 -2.81
C THR A 81 21.32 5.32 -4.07
N LYS A 82 21.18 4.51 -5.14
CA LYS A 82 20.50 4.93 -6.36
C LYS A 82 19.01 5.17 -6.12
N ASP A 83 18.36 4.29 -5.36
CA ASP A 83 16.95 4.43 -5.03
C ASP A 83 16.71 5.69 -4.19
N LEU A 84 17.59 6.00 -3.24
CA LEU A 84 17.53 7.21 -2.43
C LEU A 84 17.67 8.48 -3.26
N ILE A 85 18.60 8.50 -4.24
CA ILE A 85 18.79 9.64 -5.16
C ILE A 85 17.53 9.85 -6.03
N GLU A 86 16.89 8.77 -6.48
CA GLU A 86 15.66 8.89 -7.27
C GLU A 86 14.47 9.29 -6.40
N LEU A 87 14.41 8.85 -5.14
CA LEU A 87 13.40 9.24 -4.18
C LEU A 87 13.45 10.75 -3.89
N GLU A 88 14.63 11.29 -3.63
CA GLU A 88 14.84 12.73 -3.39
C GLU A 88 14.42 13.60 -4.58
N LYS A 89 14.48 13.06 -5.81
CA LYS A 89 14.07 13.76 -7.03
C LYS A 89 12.62 13.53 -7.41
N SER A 90 11.88 12.75 -6.65
CA SER A 90 10.48 12.47 -6.92
C SER A 90 9.56 13.55 -6.36
N ASP A 91 8.33 13.63 -6.89
CA ASP A 91 7.31 14.60 -6.45
C ASP A 91 6.47 14.01 -5.31
N VAL A 92 6.24 12.69 -5.34
CA VAL A 92 5.42 11.96 -4.36
C VAL A 92 6.09 10.66 -4.00
N PHE A 93 6.13 10.37 -2.70
CA PHE A 93 6.52 9.08 -2.15
C PHE A 93 5.34 8.43 -1.42
N ILE A 94 5.03 7.19 -1.79
CA ILE A 94 3.92 6.41 -1.25
C ILE A 94 4.48 5.17 -0.57
N TYR A 95 4.17 5.00 0.71
CA TYR A 95 4.52 3.82 1.48
C TYR A 95 3.34 3.37 2.35
N ASN A 96 3.36 2.11 2.76
CA ASN A 96 2.28 1.55 3.57
C ASN A 96 2.33 2.09 5.00
N GLY A 97 3.49 2.05 5.64
CA GLY A 97 3.64 2.28 7.07
C GLY A 97 3.27 1.04 7.89
N ALA A 98 2.82 1.25 9.13
CA ALA A 98 2.43 0.18 10.06
C ALA A 98 3.56 -0.84 10.34
N GLY A 99 4.82 -0.48 10.09
CA GLY A 99 5.98 -1.35 10.28
C GLY A 99 6.43 -2.12 9.03
N MET A 100 5.76 -1.97 7.88
CA MET A 100 6.13 -2.66 6.64
C MET A 100 7.51 -2.25 6.13
N GLU A 101 7.76 -0.95 6.07
CA GLU A 101 9.03 -0.40 5.58
C GLU A 101 9.82 0.19 6.77
N GLN A 102 10.65 -0.63 7.40
CA GLN A 102 11.43 -0.23 8.58
C GLN A 102 12.45 0.88 8.29
N TRP A 103 12.87 1.03 7.03
CA TRP A 103 13.86 2.00 6.58
C TRP A 103 13.32 3.42 6.34
N VAL A 104 11.99 3.61 6.27
CA VAL A 104 11.38 4.85 5.78
C VAL A 104 11.66 6.04 6.70
N ASP A 105 11.53 5.90 8.00
CA ASP A 105 11.71 7.01 8.94
C ASP A 105 13.13 7.57 8.88
N ASP A 106 14.14 6.71 8.92
CA ASP A 106 15.55 7.10 8.83
C ASP A 106 15.87 7.77 7.48
N VAL A 107 15.29 7.27 6.40
CA VAL A 107 15.46 7.82 5.06
C VAL A 107 14.84 9.20 4.96
N LEU A 108 13.58 9.38 5.40
CA LEU A 108 12.90 10.68 5.34
C LEU A 108 13.55 11.74 6.24
N GLU A 109 14.19 11.34 7.34
CA GLU A 109 14.99 12.24 8.18
C GLU A 109 16.32 12.66 7.52
N SER A 110 16.89 11.79 6.68
CA SER A 110 18.21 12.01 6.07
C SER A 110 18.19 12.75 4.74
N LEU A 111 17.08 12.72 4.02
CA LEU A 111 16.93 13.33 2.70
C LEU A 111 16.39 14.76 2.78
N ASP A 112 16.69 15.59 1.76
CA ASP A 112 16.01 16.86 1.54
C ASP A 112 14.59 16.58 1.00
N THR A 113 13.62 16.64 1.90
CA THR A 113 12.22 16.31 1.61
C THR A 113 11.31 17.54 1.52
N GLU A 114 11.86 18.77 1.45
CA GLU A 114 11.05 20.01 1.44
C GLU A 114 10.04 20.03 0.27
N GLU A 115 10.42 19.54 -0.89
CA GLU A 115 9.55 19.48 -2.09
C GLU A 115 8.83 18.14 -2.25
N LEU A 116 9.14 17.12 -1.45
CA LEU A 116 8.56 15.77 -1.53
C LEU A 116 7.23 15.69 -0.79
N THR A 117 6.19 15.24 -1.45
CA THR A 117 4.95 14.86 -0.79
C THR A 117 5.01 13.39 -0.39
N SER A 118 5.28 13.11 0.88
CA SER A 118 5.25 11.75 1.43
C SER A 118 3.87 11.41 1.96
N VAL A 119 3.42 10.18 1.75
CA VAL A 119 2.15 9.66 2.28
C VAL A 119 2.33 8.25 2.84
N GLU A 120 2.02 8.12 4.13
CA GLU A 120 1.80 6.84 4.80
C GLU A 120 0.35 6.42 4.54
N ALA A 121 0.15 5.43 3.69
CA ALA A 121 -1.17 5.06 3.20
C ALA A 121 -2.07 4.46 4.28
N SER A 122 -1.50 3.71 5.23
CA SER A 122 -2.23 3.10 6.36
C SER A 122 -2.53 4.05 7.50
N LYS A 123 -1.98 5.28 7.49
CA LYS A 123 -2.14 6.22 8.62
C LYS A 123 -3.59 6.49 8.94
N GLY A 124 -3.99 6.16 10.16
CA GLY A 124 -5.36 6.31 10.65
C GLY A 124 -6.19 5.02 10.60
N ILE A 125 -5.69 3.95 10.01
CA ILE A 125 -6.27 2.61 10.12
C ILE A 125 -6.01 2.07 11.54
N LYS A 126 -7.01 1.41 12.13
CA LYS A 126 -6.82 0.71 13.42
C LYS A 126 -5.97 -0.54 13.19
N LEU A 127 -4.73 -0.50 13.65
CA LEU A 127 -3.79 -1.60 13.47
C LEU A 127 -4.12 -2.80 14.38
N LEU A 128 -3.90 -3.99 13.83
CA LEU A 128 -3.84 -5.23 14.58
C LEU A 128 -2.44 -5.36 15.20
N LYS A 129 -2.38 -6.01 16.35
CA LYS A 129 -1.12 -6.36 17.01
C LYS A 129 -0.79 -7.80 16.67
N ASP A 130 0.50 -8.10 16.59
CA ASP A 130 0.97 -9.47 16.61
C ASP A 130 0.43 -10.16 17.87
N THR A 131 -0.37 -11.21 17.68
CA THR A 131 -0.97 -11.98 18.78
C THR A 131 -0.08 -13.11 19.22
N ASP A 132 0.93 -13.48 18.43
CA ASP A 132 1.85 -14.58 18.65
C ASP A 132 3.21 -14.15 19.25
N ALA A 133 3.34 -12.89 19.70
CA ALA A 133 4.45 -12.52 20.57
C ALA A 133 4.40 -13.38 21.83
N HIS A 134 4.83 -14.64 21.69
CA HIS A 134 5.04 -15.56 22.79
C HIS A 134 5.90 -14.85 23.84
N GLU A 135 5.52 -14.97 25.10
CA GLU A 135 6.26 -14.56 26.29
C GLU A 135 7.72 -15.04 26.26
N HIS A 136 8.51 -14.48 25.38
CA HIS A 136 9.95 -14.49 25.51
C HIS A 136 10.35 -13.15 26.14
N ASP A 137 10.98 -13.25 27.32
CA ASP A 137 11.51 -12.22 28.23
C ASP A 137 12.42 -11.17 27.57
N HIS A 138 11.98 -10.55 26.48
CA HIS A 138 12.56 -9.36 25.91
C HIS A 138 11.46 -8.33 25.73
N GLU A 139 11.65 -7.12 26.29
CA GLU A 139 10.80 -5.94 26.11
C GLU A 139 10.75 -5.52 24.63
N HIS A 140 10.18 -6.37 23.76
CA HIS A 140 9.78 -5.96 22.42
C HIS A 140 8.32 -5.49 22.50
N GLU A 141 8.10 -4.21 22.18
CA GLU A 141 6.76 -3.72 21.90
C GLU A 141 6.15 -4.64 20.84
N SER A 142 4.95 -5.17 21.07
CA SER A 142 4.25 -6.03 20.12
C SER A 142 4.17 -5.31 18.78
N GLU A 143 4.80 -5.87 17.76
CA GLU A 143 4.81 -5.32 16.41
C GLU A 143 3.37 -5.21 15.87
N ASN A 144 3.14 -4.22 15.03
CA ASN A 144 1.86 -4.10 14.35
C ASN A 144 1.87 -5.01 13.12
N ASP A 145 0.74 -5.65 12.84
CA ASP A 145 0.53 -6.32 11.55
C ASP A 145 0.44 -5.26 10.43
N PRO A 146 1.36 -5.25 9.47
CA PRO A 146 1.38 -4.23 8.43
C PRO A 146 0.43 -4.50 7.25
N HIS A 147 -0.16 -5.69 7.13
CA HIS A 147 -0.87 -6.20 5.95
C HIS A 147 -2.30 -5.64 5.81
N VAL A 148 -2.48 -4.35 6.05
CA VAL A 148 -3.79 -3.68 6.12
C VAL A 148 -4.58 -3.77 4.82
N TRP A 149 -3.92 -3.79 3.66
CA TRP A 149 -4.52 -3.80 2.31
C TRP A 149 -5.29 -5.07 1.98
N LEU A 150 -5.11 -6.15 2.75
CA LEU A 150 -5.83 -7.41 2.52
C LEU A 150 -7.30 -7.36 2.99
N ASP A 151 -7.68 -6.33 3.74
CA ASP A 151 -9.09 -5.94 3.88
C ASP A 151 -9.45 -4.95 2.75
N PRO A 152 -10.40 -5.28 1.84
CA PRO A 152 -10.79 -4.37 0.76
C PRO A 152 -11.24 -2.98 1.20
N GLN A 153 -11.79 -2.82 2.41
CA GLN A 153 -12.18 -1.52 2.94
C GLN A 153 -10.97 -0.71 3.38
N ASN A 154 -9.94 -1.35 3.93
CA ASN A 154 -8.66 -0.71 4.20
C ASN A 154 -7.95 -0.32 2.89
N ALA A 155 -7.94 -1.17 1.88
CA ALA A 155 -7.40 -0.84 0.56
C ALA A 155 -8.07 0.39 -0.06
N LYS A 156 -9.40 0.48 0.07
CA LYS A 156 -10.16 1.67 -0.33
C LYS A 156 -9.70 2.92 0.43
N TYR A 157 -9.45 2.79 1.72
CA TYR A 157 -8.94 3.89 2.55
C TYR A 157 -7.54 4.31 2.09
N GLU A 158 -6.62 3.38 1.88
CA GLU A 158 -5.26 3.65 1.40
C GLU A 158 -5.26 4.35 0.04
N MET A 159 -6.08 3.88 -0.90
CA MET A 159 -6.27 4.55 -2.20
C MET A 159 -6.78 6.00 -2.05
N ASN A 160 -7.60 6.28 -1.02
CA ASN A 160 -8.05 7.63 -0.71
C ASN A 160 -6.90 8.52 -0.20
N GLN A 161 -6.01 7.99 0.63
CA GLN A 161 -4.83 8.74 1.07
C GLN A 161 -3.88 9.03 -0.09
N ILE A 162 -3.65 8.05 -0.95
CA ILE A 162 -2.86 8.20 -2.17
C ILE A 162 -3.47 9.28 -3.08
N LYS A 163 -4.79 9.25 -3.31
CA LYS A 163 -5.50 10.30 -4.07
C LYS A 163 -5.24 11.69 -3.49
N LYS A 164 -5.34 11.84 -2.16
CA LYS A 164 -5.10 13.14 -1.50
C LYS A 164 -3.67 13.63 -1.71
N ALA A 165 -2.68 12.73 -1.65
CA ALA A 165 -1.29 13.07 -1.90
C ALA A 165 -1.04 13.51 -3.36
N LEU A 166 -1.62 12.80 -4.32
CA LEU A 166 -1.55 13.18 -5.74
C LEU A 166 -2.19 14.54 -6.01
N ILE A 167 -3.36 14.82 -5.42
CA ILE A 167 -4.04 16.13 -5.53
C ILE A 167 -3.18 17.24 -4.90
N LYS A 168 -2.54 16.98 -3.76
CA LYS A 168 -1.66 17.94 -3.11
C LYS A 168 -0.48 18.33 -4.01
N ALA A 169 0.14 17.34 -4.67
CA ALA A 169 1.28 17.55 -5.56
C ALA A 169 0.87 18.07 -6.95
N ASP A 170 -0.35 17.80 -7.40
CA ASP A 170 -0.86 18.17 -8.73
C ASP A 170 -2.34 18.59 -8.66
N PRO A 171 -2.64 19.76 -8.09
CA PRO A 171 -4.02 20.23 -7.89
C PRO A 171 -4.78 20.47 -9.19
N ASP A 172 -4.09 20.72 -10.30
CA ASP A 172 -4.71 20.95 -11.62
C ASP A 172 -5.43 19.70 -12.14
N ASN A 173 -5.02 18.50 -11.72
CA ASN A 173 -5.64 17.23 -12.09
C ASN A 173 -6.55 16.64 -10.99
N LYS A 174 -7.00 17.44 -10.04
CA LYS A 174 -7.87 17.01 -8.91
C LYS A 174 -9.05 16.18 -9.38
N ASP A 175 -9.85 16.68 -10.30
CA ASP A 175 -11.08 16.01 -10.76
C ASP A 175 -10.78 14.67 -11.43
N TYR A 176 -9.63 14.56 -12.10
CA TYR A 176 -9.17 13.32 -12.71
C TYR A 176 -8.85 12.25 -11.66
N TYR A 177 -8.10 12.61 -10.61
CA TYR A 177 -7.77 11.70 -9.51
C TYR A 177 -9.02 11.30 -8.70
N GLU A 178 -9.94 12.23 -8.47
CA GLU A 178 -11.21 11.95 -7.79
C GLU A 178 -12.09 10.99 -8.58
N ALA A 179 -12.21 11.17 -9.88
CA ALA A 179 -12.98 10.27 -10.75
C ALA A 179 -12.39 8.85 -10.78
N ASN A 180 -11.04 8.74 -10.88
CA ASN A 180 -10.37 7.45 -10.82
C ASN A 180 -10.56 6.76 -9.47
N TYR A 181 -10.37 7.50 -8.37
CA TYR A 181 -10.60 6.97 -7.02
C TYR A 181 -12.05 6.47 -6.85
N LYS A 182 -13.06 7.23 -7.27
CA LYS A 182 -14.46 6.82 -7.18
C LYS A 182 -14.71 5.47 -7.86
N LYS A 183 -14.09 5.25 -9.02
CA LYS A 183 -14.17 3.98 -9.73
C LYS A 183 -13.53 2.84 -8.96
N GLU A 184 -12.31 3.04 -8.45
CA GLU A 184 -11.59 2.00 -7.73
C GLU A 184 -12.21 1.72 -6.34
N ALA A 185 -12.72 2.75 -5.67
CA ALA A 185 -13.49 2.60 -4.43
C ALA A 185 -14.73 1.71 -4.61
N ALA A 186 -15.46 1.89 -5.70
CA ALA A 186 -16.61 1.03 -6.04
C ALA A 186 -16.18 -0.43 -6.26
N ARG A 187 -15.01 -0.66 -6.88
CA ARG A 187 -14.44 -2.01 -7.03
C ARG A 187 -14.06 -2.65 -5.68
N CYS A 188 -13.55 -1.85 -4.74
CA CYS A 188 -13.28 -2.34 -3.37
C CYS A 188 -14.58 -2.75 -2.67
N ASP A 189 -15.64 -1.94 -2.79
CA ASP A 189 -16.95 -2.25 -2.21
C ASP A 189 -17.55 -3.52 -2.84
N GLU A 190 -17.42 -3.69 -4.14
CA GLU A 190 -17.86 -4.90 -4.84
C GLU A 190 -17.08 -6.14 -4.37
N LEU A 191 -15.75 -6.03 -4.25
CA LEU A 191 -14.89 -7.10 -3.76
C LEU A 191 -15.26 -7.49 -2.31
N ASP A 192 -15.45 -6.52 -1.43
CA ASP A 192 -15.91 -6.75 -0.06
C ASP A 192 -17.24 -7.50 -0.01
N GLN A 193 -18.22 -7.11 -0.84
CA GLN A 193 -19.49 -7.82 -0.92
C GLN A 193 -19.34 -9.24 -1.44
N GLN A 194 -18.44 -9.48 -2.40
CA GLN A 194 -18.15 -10.83 -2.89
C GLN A 194 -17.55 -11.71 -1.78
N TYR A 195 -16.57 -11.21 -1.04
CA TYR A 195 -15.99 -11.92 0.11
C TYR A 195 -17.04 -12.25 1.17
N LYS A 196 -17.86 -11.28 1.57
CA LYS A 196 -18.95 -11.49 2.54
C LYS A 196 -19.93 -12.57 2.08
N LYS A 197 -20.39 -12.50 0.84
CA LYS A 197 -21.34 -13.45 0.27
C LYS A 197 -20.78 -14.87 0.18
N GLU A 198 -19.57 -15.01 -0.36
CA GLU A 198 -18.96 -16.31 -0.63
C GLU A 198 -18.51 -17.00 0.68
N LEU A 199 -17.92 -16.25 1.62
CA LEU A 199 -17.43 -16.78 2.88
C LEU A 199 -18.52 -16.96 3.96
N ALA A 200 -19.70 -16.37 3.79
CA ALA A 200 -20.85 -16.68 4.64
C ALA A 200 -21.34 -18.13 4.50
N GLN A 201 -21.00 -18.79 3.38
CA GLN A 201 -21.51 -20.11 3.02
C GLN A 201 -20.55 -21.26 3.35
N VAL A 202 -19.31 -20.95 3.77
CA VAL A 202 -18.31 -21.99 4.09
C VAL A 202 -18.55 -22.60 5.46
N SER A 203 -18.22 -23.87 5.61
CA SER A 203 -18.48 -24.64 6.83
C SER A 203 -17.37 -24.51 7.89
N LYS A 204 -16.17 -24.15 7.47
CA LYS A 204 -14.99 -23.97 8.34
C LYS A 204 -14.55 -22.51 8.36
N ARG A 205 -13.78 -22.14 9.37
CA ARG A 205 -13.29 -20.76 9.57
C ARG A 205 -11.79 -20.67 9.73
N GLU A 206 -11.10 -21.80 9.88
CA GLU A 206 -9.69 -21.87 10.22
C GLU A 206 -8.83 -21.93 8.96
N LEU A 207 -7.95 -20.94 8.78
CA LEU A 207 -6.92 -20.86 7.75
C LEU A 207 -5.56 -21.15 8.35
N VAL A 208 -4.83 -22.11 7.81
CA VAL A 208 -3.42 -22.32 8.14
C VAL A 208 -2.58 -21.77 6.99
N VAL A 209 -1.77 -20.77 7.28
CA VAL A 209 -0.98 -19.99 6.33
C VAL A 209 0.50 -20.08 6.69
N ALA A 210 1.39 -20.14 5.70
CA ALA A 210 2.82 -20.09 5.96
C ALA A 210 3.19 -18.73 6.56
N HIS A 211 2.87 -17.66 5.87
CA HIS A 211 3.10 -16.28 6.30
C HIS A 211 1.85 -15.68 6.96
N GLU A 212 1.98 -15.11 8.15
CA GLU A 212 0.87 -14.57 8.95
C GLU A 212 0.39 -13.20 8.45
N ALA A 213 0.12 -13.08 7.16
CA ALA A 213 -0.26 -11.83 6.51
C ALA A 213 -1.77 -11.54 6.48
N PHE A 214 -2.63 -12.51 6.81
CA PHE A 214 -4.06 -12.44 6.51
C PHE A 214 -4.94 -12.00 7.69
N GLY A 215 -4.35 -11.40 8.73
CA GLY A 215 -5.05 -10.99 9.94
C GLY A 215 -6.22 -10.04 9.69
N TYR A 216 -6.04 -9.00 8.88
CA TYR A 216 -7.12 -8.04 8.55
C TYR A 216 -8.21 -8.68 7.71
N LEU A 217 -7.85 -9.52 6.73
CA LEU A 217 -8.82 -10.27 5.92
C LEU A 217 -9.64 -11.22 6.80
N CYS A 218 -8.98 -11.99 7.65
CA CYS A 218 -9.65 -12.92 8.56
C CYS A 218 -10.60 -12.19 9.50
N LYS A 219 -10.18 -11.07 10.08
CA LYS A 219 -11.03 -10.24 10.93
C LYS A 219 -12.24 -9.66 10.19
N ALA A 220 -12.06 -9.22 8.95
CA ALA A 220 -13.15 -8.64 8.15
C ALA A 220 -14.25 -9.65 7.82
N TYR A 221 -13.91 -10.95 7.72
CA TYR A 221 -14.82 -11.98 7.26
C TYR A 221 -15.05 -13.13 8.25
N ASP A 222 -14.76 -12.88 9.53
CA ASP A 222 -14.98 -13.84 10.62
C ASP A 222 -14.28 -15.18 10.39
N LEU A 223 -13.00 -15.12 9.99
CA LEU A 223 -12.10 -16.26 9.85
C LEU A 223 -11.05 -16.23 10.96
N GLU A 224 -10.45 -17.38 11.24
CA GLU A 224 -9.34 -17.55 12.18
C GLU A 224 -8.08 -17.91 11.42
N GLN A 225 -7.00 -17.15 11.60
CA GLN A 225 -5.69 -17.40 11.02
C GLN A 225 -4.80 -18.14 12.03
N MET A 226 -4.10 -19.17 11.55
CA MET A 226 -2.96 -19.79 12.23
C MET A 226 -1.75 -19.67 11.32
N GLY A 227 -0.78 -18.85 11.73
CA GLY A 227 0.51 -18.67 11.03
C GLY A 227 1.48 -19.80 11.37
N ILE A 228 2.27 -20.23 10.38
CA ILE A 228 3.39 -21.17 10.58
C ILE A 228 4.67 -20.38 10.84
N GLU A 229 4.89 -19.34 10.06
CA GLU A 229 5.92 -18.32 10.17
C GLU A 229 5.27 -17.03 10.72
N GLY A 230 6.07 -16.08 11.20
CA GLY A 230 5.55 -14.84 11.77
C GLY A 230 4.97 -13.85 10.75
N LEU A 231 4.96 -12.57 11.12
CA LEU A 231 4.57 -11.45 10.25
C LEU A 231 5.56 -11.17 9.12
N SER A 232 6.80 -11.66 9.23
CA SER A 232 7.76 -11.71 8.14
C SER A 232 7.82 -13.12 7.56
N ALA A 233 7.74 -13.21 6.24
CA ALA A 233 7.74 -14.50 5.54
C ALA A 233 9.08 -15.28 5.63
N ASP A 234 10.14 -14.64 6.08
CA ASP A 234 11.47 -15.23 6.27
C ASP A 234 11.69 -15.81 7.68
N ASP A 235 10.71 -15.66 8.58
CA ASP A 235 10.75 -16.22 9.93
C ASP A 235 10.67 -17.75 9.90
N GLU A 236 11.72 -18.44 10.35
CA GLU A 236 11.70 -19.89 10.45
C GLU A 236 11.01 -20.35 11.75
N PRO A 237 9.93 -21.17 11.67
CA PRO A 237 9.23 -21.65 12.86
C PRO A 237 10.13 -22.57 13.69
N ASP A 238 10.06 -22.43 15.00
CA ASP A 238 10.70 -23.35 15.92
C ASP A 238 9.95 -24.71 16.01
N PRO A 239 10.56 -25.75 16.59
CA PRO A 239 9.91 -27.06 16.71
C PRO A 239 8.62 -27.05 17.54
N LYS A 240 8.47 -26.12 18.50
CA LYS A 240 7.27 -25.99 19.32
C LYS A 240 6.14 -25.41 18.47
N GLN A 241 6.38 -24.33 17.76
CA GLN A 241 5.44 -23.71 16.83
C GLN A 241 4.99 -24.69 15.74
N MET A 242 5.92 -25.44 15.16
CA MET A 242 5.58 -26.51 14.21
C MET A 242 4.62 -27.55 14.79
N SER A 243 4.84 -27.97 16.06
CA SER A 243 3.97 -28.92 16.74
C SER A 243 2.58 -28.32 16.99
N GLU A 244 2.50 -27.09 17.44
CA GLU A 244 1.24 -26.37 17.70
C GLU A 244 0.39 -26.23 16.44
N VAL A 245 1.00 -25.86 15.32
CA VAL A 245 0.31 -25.77 14.02
C VAL A 245 -0.21 -27.15 13.55
N ILE A 246 0.60 -28.20 13.69
CA ILE A 246 0.18 -29.56 13.36
C ILE A 246 -1.01 -30.00 14.21
N GLU A 247 -0.97 -29.77 15.52
CA GLU A 247 -2.07 -30.09 16.43
C GLU A 247 -3.34 -29.30 16.10
N PHE A 248 -3.20 -27.99 15.84
CA PHE A 248 -4.30 -27.12 15.38
C PHE A 248 -4.94 -27.67 14.10
N ALA A 249 -4.12 -27.95 13.09
CA ALA A 249 -4.60 -28.45 11.79
C ALA A 249 -5.34 -29.80 11.94
N LYS A 250 -4.84 -30.72 12.79
CA LYS A 250 -5.50 -32.01 13.07
C LYS A 250 -6.81 -31.82 13.83
N LYS A 251 -6.82 -30.99 14.88
CA LYS A 251 -8.00 -30.69 15.70
C LYS A 251 -9.15 -30.12 14.87
N HIS A 252 -8.85 -29.15 14.01
CA HIS A 252 -9.82 -28.46 13.16
C HIS A 252 -10.05 -29.16 11.81
N LYS A 253 -9.39 -30.29 11.56
CA LYS A 253 -9.50 -31.08 10.31
C LYS A 253 -9.23 -30.23 9.09
N VAL A 254 -8.17 -29.39 9.16
CA VAL A 254 -7.74 -28.53 8.08
C VAL A 254 -7.32 -29.39 6.88
N LYS A 255 -7.82 -29.04 5.70
CA LYS A 255 -7.57 -29.78 4.45
C LYS A 255 -6.55 -29.09 3.54
N THR A 256 -6.27 -27.83 3.78
CA THR A 256 -5.38 -27.03 2.96
C THR A 256 -4.43 -26.19 3.83
N ILE A 257 -3.13 -26.29 3.55
CA ILE A 257 -2.10 -25.43 4.11
C ILE A 257 -1.71 -24.46 3.00
N PHE A 258 -1.78 -23.16 3.29
CA PHE A 258 -1.47 -22.12 2.33
C PHE A 258 0.01 -21.73 2.37
N PHE A 259 0.61 -21.53 1.20
CA PHE A 259 1.93 -20.93 1.02
C PHE A 259 1.85 -19.73 0.09
N GLU A 260 2.89 -18.91 0.02
CA GLU A 260 2.92 -17.74 -0.84
C GLU A 260 3.93 -17.86 -2.00
N GLU A 261 3.92 -16.86 -2.92
CA GLU A 261 4.71 -16.92 -4.15
C GLU A 261 6.19 -16.61 -3.95
N LEU A 262 6.52 -15.70 -3.00
CA LEU A 262 7.87 -15.13 -2.88
C LEU A 262 8.82 -15.95 -2.00
N VAL A 263 8.30 -16.89 -1.22
CA VAL A 263 9.09 -17.72 -0.29
C VAL A 263 8.97 -19.21 -0.59
N SER A 264 9.85 -20.00 0.03
CA SER A 264 9.89 -21.44 -0.17
C SER A 264 8.66 -22.14 0.41
N PRO A 265 7.95 -23.00 -0.33
CA PRO A 265 6.82 -23.76 0.21
C PRO A 265 7.22 -24.93 1.10
N LYS A 266 8.49 -25.05 1.50
CA LYS A 266 9.04 -26.23 2.21
C LYS A 266 8.34 -26.48 3.54
N VAL A 267 8.15 -25.44 4.34
CA VAL A 267 7.52 -25.54 5.67
C VAL A 267 6.06 -25.93 5.53
N ALA A 268 5.30 -25.26 4.67
CA ALA A 268 3.89 -25.61 4.39
C ALA A 268 3.74 -27.05 3.91
N LYS A 269 4.63 -27.54 3.05
CA LYS A 269 4.66 -28.93 2.59
C LYS A 269 4.94 -29.92 3.71
N THR A 270 5.79 -29.56 4.66
CA THR A 270 6.08 -30.40 5.84
C THR A 270 4.84 -30.55 6.71
N ILE A 271 4.16 -29.46 7.05
CA ILE A 271 2.91 -29.48 7.82
C ILE A 271 1.83 -30.28 7.07
N ALA A 272 1.67 -30.06 5.78
CA ALA A 272 0.69 -30.77 4.96
C ALA A 272 0.92 -32.28 4.97
N LYS A 273 2.17 -32.74 4.89
CA LYS A 273 2.52 -34.16 4.97
C LYS A 273 2.14 -34.77 6.31
N GLU A 274 2.40 -34.08 7.41
CA GLU A 274 2.10 -34.56 8.78
C GLU A 274 0.60 -34.58 9.10
N THR A 275 -0.19 -33.75 8.42
CA THR A 275 -1.62 -33.59 8.65
C THR A 275 -2.50 -34.28 7.60
N GLY A 276 -1.93 -34.72 6.49
CA GLY A 276 -2.66 -35.25 5.34
C GLY A 276 -3.38 -34.16 4.52
N ALA A 277 -3.04 -32.90 4.71
CA ALA A 277 -3.60 -31.78 3.98
C ALA A 277 -2.94 -31.60 2.60
N SER A 278 -3.58 -30.86 1.71
CA SER A 278 -3.00 -30.34 0.46
C SER A 278 -2.31 -29.00 0.68
N VAL A 279 -1.48 -28.56 -0.26
CA VAL A 279 -0.91 -27.21 -0.26
C VAL A 279 -1.51 -26.41 -1.41
N LYS A 280 -1.88 -25.14 -1.15
CA LYS A 280 -2.38 -24.20 -2.14
C LYS A 280 -1.73 -22.84 -1.95
N MET A 281 -1.68 -22.03 -3.01
CA MET A 281 -1.16 -20.67 -2.93
C MET A 281 -2.23 -19.72 -2.41
N LEU A 282 -1.83 -18.83 -1.50
CA LEU A 282 -2.57 -17.65 -1.08
C LEU A 282 -1.61 -16.47 -1.14
N ASN A 283 -1.91 -15.47 -1.95
CA ASN A 283 -0.97 -14.39 -2.26
C ASN A 283 -1.25 -13.15 -1.38
N PRO A 284 -0.31 -12.72 -0.53
CA PRO A 284 -0.48 -11.54 0.32
C PRO A 284 -0.34 -10.22 -0.43
N LEU A 285 -0.07 -10.23 -1.74
CA LEU A 285 0.06 -9.05 -2.59
C LEU A 285 1.24 -8.12 -2.21
N GLU A 286 2.24 -8.63 -1.55
CA GLU A 286 3.48 -7.91 -1.29
C GLU A 286 4.31 -7.71 -2.55
N GLY A 287 4.20 -8.63 -3.49
CA GLY A 287 4.81 -8.54 -4.80
C GLY A 287 4.11 -9.42 -5.82
N LEU A 288 4.30 -9.11 -7.08
CA LEU A 288 3.93 -9.98 -8.20
C LEU A 288 5.12 -10.15 -9.14
N SER A 289 5.23 -11.34 -9.71
CA SER A 289 6.23 -11.57 -10.75
C SER A 289 5.93 -10.73 -11.99
N ASN A 290 6.98 -10.35 -12.72
CA ASN A 290 6.85 -9.61 -13.98
C ASN A 290 5.93 -10.34 -14.98
N LYS A 291 5.92 -11.68 -14.97
CA LYS A 291 5.03 -12.50 -15.81
C LYS A 291 3.57 -12.23 -15.49
N LYS A 292 3.20 -12.19 -14.21
CA LYS A 292 1.82 -11.94 -13.76
C LYS A 292 1.38 -10.50 -14.07
N ILE A 293 2.25 -9.53 -13.82
CA ILE A 293 1.99 -8.12 -14.13
C ILE A 293 1.74 -7.94 -15.63
N LYS A 294 2.60 -8.53 -16.48
CA LYS A 294 2.44 -8.49 -17.95
C LYS A 294 1.18 -9.22 -18.43
N ALA A 295 0.72 -10.23 -17.70
CA ALA A 295 -0.55 -10.91 -17.96
C ALA A 295 -1.78 -10.13 -17.50
N GLY A 296 -1.60 -8.90 -16.97
CA GLY A 296 -2.68 -8.02 -16.53
C GLY A 296 -3.21 -8.33 -15.14
N GLN A 297 -2.51 -9.14 -14.35
CA GLN A 297 -2.88 -9.34 -12.95
C GLN A 297 -2.63 -8.07 -12.14
N ASP A 298 -3.53 -7.81 -11.20
CA ASP A 298 -3.53 -6.65 -10.33
C ASP A 298 -4.10 -7.02 -8.94
N TYR A 299 -4.18 -6.04 -8.04
CA TYR A 299 -4.77 -6.22 -6.72
C TYR A 299 -6.11 -6.96 -6.77
N PHE A 300 -7.05 -6.51 -7.60
CA PHE A 300 -8.40 -7.07 -7.64
C PHE A 300 -8.44 -8.49 -8.19
N SER A 301 -7.69 -8.79 -9.24
CA SER A 301 -7.65 -10.13 -9.82
C SER A 301 -7.03 -11.14 -8.85
N VAL A 302 -5.98 -10.75 -8.15
CA VAL A 302 -5.33 -11.60 -7.14
C VAL A 302 -6.22 -11.81 -5.92
N MET A 303 -6.88 -10.77 -5.43
CA MET A 303 -7.84 -10.89 -4.32
C MET A 303 -9.01 -11.82 -4.68
N LYS A 304 -9.49 -11.81 -5.93
CA LYS A 304 -10.51 -12.78 -6.40
C LYS A 304 -9.98 -14.20 -6.45
N GLN A 305 -8.73 -14.40 -6.86
CA GLN A 305 -8.07 -15.70 -6.81
C GLN A 305 -7.93 -16.21 -5.36
N ASN A 306 -7.53 -15.31 -4.45
CA ASN A 306 -7.48 -15.63 -3.01
C ASN A 306 -8.85 -16.03 -2.48
N LEU A 307 -9.90 -15.31 -2.81
CA LEU A 307 -11.28 -15.65 -2.40
C LEU A 307 -11.67 -17.05 -2.87
N SER A 308 -11.38 -17.39 -4.12
CA SER A 308 -11.66 -18.73 -4.68
C SER A 308 -10.91 -19.83 -3.94
N ALA A 309 -9.62 -19.61 -3.65
CA ALA A 309 -8.79 -20.56 -2.92
C ALA A 309 -9.26 -20.77 -1.47
N ILE A 310 -9.59 -19.66 -0.76
CA ILE A 310 -10.12 -19.71 0.60
C ILE A 310 -11.47 -20.44 0.63
N LYS A 311 -12.39 -20.07 -0.26
CA LYS A 311 -13.71 -20.72 -0.34
C LYS A 311 -13.60 -22.22 -0.56
N GLU A 312 -12.76 -22.65 -1.49
CA GLU A 312 -12.52 -24.06 -1.76
C GLU A 312 -11.99 -24.77 -0.51
N ALA A 313 -10.95 -24.23 0.13
CA ALA A 313 -10.34 -24.82 1.32
C ALA A 313 -11.29 -24.93 2.51
N LEU A 314 -12.17 -23.95 2.70
CA LEU A 314 -13.10 -23.90 3.83
C LEU A 314 -14.44 -24.63 3.57
N SER A 315 -14.69 -25.07 2.34
CA SER A 315 -15.89 -25.82 1.97
C SER A 315 -15.67 -27.36 1.97
N GLU A 316 -14.43 -27.82 2.17
CA GLU A 316 -14.03 -29.25 2.16
C GLU A 316 -14.40 -30.00 3.47
#